data_6d95fc7055c8cfa98a3439a0d4af6fee
#
_entry.id   6d95fc7055c8cfa98a3439a0d4af6fee
#
_cell.length_a   1.000
_cell.length_b   1.000
_cell.length_c   1.000
_cell.angle_alpha   90.00
_cell.angle_beta   90.00
_cell.angle_gamma   90.00
#
_symmetry.space_group_name_H-M   'P 1'
#
loop_
_entity.id
_entity.type
_entity.pdbx_description
1 polymer ?
#
loop_
_entity_poly.entity_id
_entity_poly.type
_entity_poly.pdbx_seq_one_letter_code
_entity_poly.pdbx_strand_id
1 'polypeptide(L)'
;MKTKKMFLCGILVGVLSVFGAAMPMMTIAEEKVEETSSTGPSEVLEVDSMLVDFGFASELGRSYSGTFAVKNKGTEKIVVKFTTEEYAGIAADASKAGKDWLSYVGGKNVYEIEPESSADVALRFNIPTDAEKGRTQYATIHAVVTSEYGKDQSRDVVVKITTTDEKMEFGGAIENKLDSFKLNNMVSGAAIIKNSGKIGFESKVSVRVSPAFGLEDWKDIVPEQSIDVAPGNENLYVDFNEEMPYGIYKVEQKISYVNSEGKIITATNTGRVMLCPLWIVIVLAAVIVAIVVAVVIVKIKKRGAKE
;
A
#
# COMPACT_ATOMS: atom_id res chain seq x y z
N MET A 1 12.83 -57.87 36.93
CA MET A 1 13.62 -56.64 36.61
C MET A 1 14.17 -56.58 35.17
N LYS A 2 13.72 -57.45 34.24
CA LYS A 2 14.20 -57.46 32.83
C LYS A 2 13.20 -56.84 31.82
N THR A 3 11.96 -56.67 32.16
CA THR A 3 10.89 -56.20 31.25
C THR A 3 10.80 -54.66 31.08
N LYS A 4 11.31 -53.88 32.03
CA LYS A 4 11.29 -52.41 31.94
C LYS A 4 12.32 -51.80 30.97
N LYS A 5 13.41 -52.53 30.65
CA LYS A 5 14.48 -52.05 29.75
C LYS A 5 14.11 -52.18 28.26
N MET A 6 13.28 -53.15 27.91
CA MET A 6 12.87 -53.34 26.51
C MET A 6 11.83 -52.31 26.00
N PHE A 7 10.99 -51.80 26.92
CA PHE A 7 9.97 -50.84 26.52
C PHE A 7 10.53 -49.43 26.21
N LEU A 8 11.68 -49.09 26.86
CA LEU A 8 12.31 -47.78 26.64
C LEU A 8 13.05 -47.69 25.31
N CYS A 9 13.61 -48.81 24.84
CA CYS A 9 14.30 -48.88 23.55
C CYS A 9 13.33 -48.85 22.35
N GLY A 10 12.13 -49.41 22.53
CA GLY A 10 11.09 -49.42 21.50
C GLY A 10 10.50 -48.01 21.21
N ILE A 11 10.37 -47.17 22.26
CA ILE A 11 9.84 -45.80 22.06
C ILE A 11 10.88 -44.90 21.38
N LEU A 12 12.18 -45.07 21.65
CA LEU A 12 13.24 -44.28 21.04
C LEU A 12 13.43 -44.60 19.55
N VAL A 13 13.29 -45.89 19.19
CA VAL A 13 13.37 -46.33 17.79
C VAL A 13 12.10 -45.95 17.02
N GLY A 14 10.94 -45.95 17.69
CA GLY A 14 9.66 -45.54 17.08
C GLY A 14 9.62 -44.06 16.72
N VAL A 15 10.23 -43.19 17.53
CA VAL A 15 10.26 -41.73 17.24
C VAL A 15 11.24 -41.40 16.12
N LEU A 16 12.37 -42.13 16.03
CA LEU A 16 13.30 -41.94 14.91
C LEU A 16 12.79 -42.50 13.57
N SER A 17 11.98 -43.56 13.60
CA SER A 17 11.43 -44.15 12.38
C SER A 17 10.25 -43.34 11.77
N VAL A 18 9.53 -42.56 12.59
CA VAL A 18 8.46 -41.66 12.08
C VAL A 18 9.04 -40.44 11.38
N PHE A 19 10.23 -39.96 11.80
CA PHE A 19 10.90 -38.83 11.14
C PHE A 19 11.66 -39.20 9.86
N GLY A 20 12.00 -40.50 9.68
CA GLY A 20 12.74 -40.95 8.49
C GLY A 20 11.88 -41.29 7.27
N ALA A 21 10.55 -41.36 7.41
CA ALA A 21 9.66 -41.86 6.35
C ALA A 21 8.80 -40.77 5.69
N ALA A 22 8.95 -39.50 6.03
CA ALA A 22 8.13 -38.43 5.49
C ALA A 22 8.98 -37.26 4.96
N MET A 23 9.93 -37.54 4.07
CA MET A 23 10.34 -36.58 3.07
C MET A 23 9.88 -37.12 1.70
N PRO A 24 8.74 -36.68 1.18
CA PRO A 24 8.57 -36.77 -0.25
C PRO A 24 9.62 -35.83 -0.84
N MET A 25 10.58 -36.38 -1.58
CA MET A 25 11.29 -35.63 -2.59
C MET A 25 10.19 -35.03 -3.48
N MET A 26 9.86 -33.77 -3.22
CA MET A 26 9.16 -32.97 -4.21
C MET A 26 10.15 -32.82 -5.35
N THR A 27 10.05 -33.69 -6.33
CA THR A 27 10.49 -33.41 -7.69
C THR A 27 9.69 -32.19 -8.07
N ILE A 28 10.34 -31.03 -8.02
CA ILE A 28 9.83 -29.83 -8.71
C ILE A 28 9.88 -30.23 -10.17
N ALA A 29 8.75 -30.69 -10.73
CA ALA A 29 8.54 -30.59 -12.12
C ALA A 29 8.68 -29.09 -12.42
N GLU A 30 9.74 -28.73 -13.15
CA GLU A 30 9.79 -27.48 -13.87
C GLU A 30 8.59 -27.50 -14.81
N GLU A 31 7.44 -27.06 -14.30
CA GLU A 31 6.35 -26.63 -15.11
C GLU A 31 6.86 -25.37 -15.80
N LYS A 32 7.37 -25.60 -17.01
CA LYS A 32 7.64 -24.55 -17.98
C LYS A 32 6.33 -23.76 -18.07
N VAL A 33 6.23 -22.70 -17.26
CA VAL A 33 5.22 -21.68 -17.47
C VAL A 33 5.54 -21.14 -18.85
N GLU A 34 4.86 -21.68 -19.86
CA GLU A 34 4.69 -20.96 -21.10
C GLU A 34 4.11 -19.62 -20.65
N GLU A 35 4.92 -18.57 -20.71
CA GLU A 35 4.44 -17.22 -20.80
C GLU A 35 3.46 -17.20 -21.99
N THR A 36 2.22 -17.55 -21.74
CA THR A 36 1.12 -17.08 -22.54
C THR A 36 1.20 -15.56 -22.37
N SER A 37 1.93 -14.92 -23.27
CA SER A 37 1.74 -13.51 -23.54
C SER A 37 0.25 -13.35 -23.76
N SER A 38 -0.47 -12.99 -22.69
CA SER A 38 -1.79 -12.43 -22.84
C SER A 38 -1.56 -11.12 -23.62
N THR A 39 -1.72 -11.20 -24.92
CA THR A 39 -1.99 -10.06 -25.76
C THR A 39 -3.38 -9.53 -25.38
N GLY A 40 -3.50 -9.07 -24.11
CA GLY A 40 -4.50 -8.10 -23.75
C GLY A 40 -4.22 -6.85 -24.56
N PRO A 41 -5.22 -6.09 -24.97
CA PRO A 41 -5.00 -4.86 -25.69
C PRO A 41 -4.01 -4.01 -24.89
N SER A 42 -2.89 -3.63 -25.52
CA SER A 42 -1.89 -2.77 -24.91
C SER A 42 -2.62 -1.55 -24.33
N GLU A 43 -2.23 -1.12 -23.14
CA GLU A 43 -2.82 0.04 -22.47
C GLU A 43 -2.70 1.26 -23.38
N VAL A 44 -3.83 1.76 -23.88
CA VAL A 44 -3.85 2.86 -24.87
C VAL A 44 -4.13 4.21 -24.23
N LEU A 45 -4.76 4.23 -23.03
CA LEU A 45 -5.13 5.45 -22.33
C LEU A 45 -4.14 5.78 -21.22
N GLU A 46 -3.46 6.91 -21.33
CA GLU A 46 -2.60 7.48 -20.29
C GLU A 46 -3.11 8.87 -19.89
N VAL A 47 -2.97 9.21 -18.63
CA VAL A 47 -3.18 10.56 -18.10
C VAL A 47 -1.86 11.08 -17.52
N ASP A 48 -1.55 12.35 -17.71
CA ASP A 48 -0.30 12.98 -17.24
C ASP A 48 -0.28 13.20 -15.73
N SER A 49 -1.47 13.31 -15.12
CA SER A 49 -1.60 13.52 -13.68
C SER A 49 -2.82 12.80 -13.13
N MET A 50 -2.62 12.05 -12.04
CA MET A 50 -3.71 11.41 -11.29
C MET A 50 -4.36 12.37 -10.29
N LEU A 51 -3.76 13.56 -10.06
CA LEU A 51 -4.27 14.60 -9.18
C LEU A 51 -4.11 15.98 -9.84
N VAL A 52 -5.21 16.71 -10.00
CA VAL A 52 -5.23 18.10 -10.43
C VAL A 52 -5.58 18.97 -9.24
N ASP A 53 -4.61 19.71 -8.72
CA ASP A 53 -4.79 20.64 -7.60
C ASP A 53 -4.99 22.06 -8.11
N PHE A 54 -6.19 22.62 -7.88
CA PHE A 54 -6.52 23.99 -8.21
C PHE A 54 -5.99 25.02 -7.20
N GLY A 55 -5.32 24.52 -6.14
CA GLY A 55 -4.74 25.35 -5.09
C GLY A 55 -5.77 25.96 -4.14
N PHE A 56 -5.42 27.12 -3.63
CA PHE A 56 -6.21 27.83 -2.63
C PHE A 56 -7.07 28.91 -3.26
N ALA A 57 -8.39 28.78 -3.12
CA ALA A 57 -9.38 29.78 -3.53
C ALA A 57 -9.57 30.82 -2.43
N SER A 58 -9.02 32.00 -2.63
CA SER A 58 -9.11 33.11 -1.66
C SER A 58 -10.47 33.84 -1.72
N GLU A 59 -11.20 33.75 -2.82
CA GLU A 59 -12.46 34.44 -3.03
C GLU A 59 -13.58 33.46 -3.37
N LEU A 60 -14.70 33.56 -2.66
CA LEU A 60 -15.93 32.86 -3.01
C LEU A 60 -16.64 33.55 -4.18
N GLY A 61 -17.50 32.84 -4.90
CA GLY A 61 -18.18 33.36 -6.08
C GLY A 61 -17.29 33.48 -7.32
N ARG A 62 -16.09 32.91 -7.31
CA ARG A 62 -15.12 32.93 -8.41
C ARG A 62 -14.99 31.56 -9.07
N SER A 63 -14.48 31.59 -10.30
CA SER A 63 -14.14 30.40 -11.07
C SER A 63 -12.62 30.25 -11.16
N TYR A 64 -12.15 29.03 -10.92
CA TYR A 64 -10.75 28.64 -11.02
C TYR A 64 -10.60 27.62 -12.15
N SER A 65 -9.61 27.79 -13.01
CA SER A 65 -9.39 26.92 -14.16
C SER A 65 -8.13 26.08 -14.00
N GLY A 66 -8.18 24.85 -14.49
CA GLY A 66 -7.07 23.91 -14.52
C GLY A 66 -7.18 23.01 -15.76
N THR A 67 -6.10 22.31 -16.06
CA THR A 67 -6.04 21.35 -17.17
C THR A 67 -5.27 20.12 -16.77
N PHE A 68 -5.55 19.00 -17.42
CA PHE A 68 -4.71 17.81 -17.44
C PHE A 68 -4.68 17.26 -18.86
N ALA A 69 -3.60 16.56 -19.22
CA ALA A 69 -3.46 15.97 -20.53
C ALA A 69 -3.83 14.48 -20.51
N VAL A 70 -4.48 14.06 -21.58
CA VAL A 70 -4.81 12.67 -21.85
C VAL A 70 -4.13 12.25 -23.14
N LYS A 71 -3.40 11.15 -23.13
CA LYS A 71 -2.62 10.64 -24.25
C LYS A 71 -3.15 9.30 -24.74
N ASN A 72 -3.23 9.17 -26.06
CA ASN A 72 -3.40 7.90 -26.74
C ASN A 72 -2.02 7.30 -27.06
N LYS A 73 -1.66 6.19 -26.40
CA LYS A 73 -0.44 5.42 -26.67
C LYS A 73 -0.63 4.34 -27.74
N GLY A 74 -1.84 4.20 -28.23
CA GLY A 74 -2.18 3.17 -29.21
C GLY A 74 -1.88 3.59 -30.64
N THR A 75 -2.07 2.65 -31.55
CA THR A 75 -1.83 2.80 -32.99
C THR A 75 -3.08 3.24 -33.77
N GLU A 76 -4.23 3.33 -33.11
CA GLU A 76 -5.49 3.74 -33.71
C GLU A 76 -6.10 4.89 -32.91
N LYS A 77 -6.96 5.66 -33.54
CA LYS A 77 -7.73 6.75 -32.93
C LYS A 77 -8.64 6.23 -31.82
N ILE A 78 -8.63 6.89 -30.65
CA ILE A 78 -9.55 6.61 -29.55
C ILE A 78 -10.52 7.76 -29.31
N VAL A 79 -11.69 7.43 -28.75
CA VAL A 79 -12.66 8.37 -28.24
C VAL A 79 -12.76 8.22 -26.75
N VAL A 80 -12.42 9.25 -26.00
CA VAL A 80 -12.46 9.27 -24.53
C VAL A 80 -13.62 10.15 -24.06
N LYS A 81 -14.48 9.59 -23.22
CA LYS A 81 -15.56 10.29 -22.53
C LYS A 81 -15.20 10.50 -21.07
N PHE A 82 -15.44 11.72 -20.60
CA PHE A 82 -15.22 12.11 -19.22
C PHE A 82 -16.54 12.29 -18.48
N THR A 83 -16.62 11.73 -17.27
CA THR A 83 -17.73 11.95 -16.34
C THR A 83 -17.18 12.39 -15.00
N THR A 84 -17.95 13.21 -14.28
CA THR A 84 -17.58 13.69 -12.94
C THR A 84 -18.37 12.91 -11.90
N GLU A 85 -17.67 12.38 -10.91
CA GLU A 85 -18.24 11.58 -9.84
C GLU A 85 -17.82 12.11 -8.47
N GLU A 86 -18.51 11.68 -7.43
CA GLU A 86 -18.13 11.97 -6.06
C GLU A 86 -16.86 11.23 -5.69
N TYR A 87 -15.92 11.92 -5.03
CA TYR A 87 -14.69 11.30 -4.55
C TYR A 87 -14.99 10.44 -3.32
N ALA A 88 -14.64 9.16 -3.35
CA ALA A 88 -14.80 8.25 -2.23
C ALA A 88 -13.78 8.56 -1.12
N GLY A 89 -14.13 8.28 0.15
CA GLY A 89 -13.19 8.39 1.26
C GLY A 89 -13.16 9.73 2.00
N ILE A 90 -14.00 10.71 1.58
CA ILE A 90 -14.19 11.96 2.32
C ILE A 90 -15.65 12.12 2.76
N ALA A 91 -15.94 13.17 3.54
CA ALA A 91 -17.29 13.49 3.93
C ALA A 91 -18.18 13.74 2.69
N ALA A 92 -19.37 13.16 2.66
CA ALA A 92 -20.25 13.15 1.49
C ALA A 92 -20.62 14.55 0.99
N ASP A 93 -20.78 15.53 1.89
CA ASP A 93 -21.06 16.92 1.56
C ASP A 93 -19.89 17.60 0.84
N ALA A 94 -18.63 17.32 1.23
CA ALA A 94 -17.44 17.83 0.56
C ALA A 94 -17.25 17.21 -0.82
N SER A 95 -17.49 15.91 -0.96
CA SER A 95 -17.44 15.21 -2.23
C SER A 95 -18.52 15.69 -3.19
N LYS A 96 -19.75 15.84 -2.70
CA LYS A 96 -20.86 16.37 -3.48
C LYS A 96 -20.60 17.80 -3.96
N ALA A 97 -20.12 18.67 -3.07
CA ALA A 97 -19.78 20.04 -3.44
C ALA A 97 -18.66 20.09 -4.49
N GLY A 98 -17.61 19.28 -4.35
CA GLY A 98 -16.54 19.16 -5.33
C GLY A 98 -17.06 18.78 -6.71
N LYS A 99 -17.93 17.77 -6.79
CA LYS A 99 -18.59 17.34 -8.02
C LYS A 99 -19.48 18.44 -8.64
N ASP A 100 -20.33 19.07 -7.81
CA ASP A 100 -21.32 20.05 -8.26
C ASP A 100 -20.64 21.36 -8.75
N TRP A 101 -19.48 21.71 -8.21
CA TRP A 101 -18.74 22.92 -8.60
C TRP A 101 -17.84 22.71 -9.83
N LEU A 102 -17.51 21.46 -10.16
CA LEU A 102 -16.65 21.12 -11.28
C LEU A 102 -17.43 21.11 -12.60
N SER A 103 -16.86 21.71 -13.64
CA SER A 103 -17.39 21.69 -14.99
C SER A 103 -16.29 21.61 -16.03
N TYR A 104 -16.64 21.11 -17.22
CA TYR A 104 -15.76 21.13 -18.38
C TYR A 104 -15.90 22.47 -19.10
N VAL A 105 -14.77 23.08 -19.48
CA VAL A 105 -14.79 24.36 -20.20
C VAL A 105 -15.48 24.16 -21.56
N GLY A 106 -16.49 25.02 -21.86
CA GLY A 106 -17.29 24.88 -23.05
C GLY A 106 -18.19 23.65 -23.10
N GLY A 107 -18.37 22.93 -21.99
CA GLY A 107 -19.16 21.69 -21.92
C GLY A 107 -18.54 20.51 -22.66
N LYS A 108 -17.28 20.60 -23.07
CA LYS A 108 -16.60 19.59 -23.87
C LYS A 108 -16.08 18.45 -22.95
N ASN A 109 -16.77 17.33 -22.93
CA ASN A 109 -16.41 16.14 -22.13
C ASN A 109 -16.19 14.89 -22.98
N VAL A 110 -16.06 15.03 -24.30
CA VAL A 110 -15.69 13.94 -25.23
C VAL A 110 -14.56 14.43 -26.12
N TYR A 111 -13.53 13.63 -26.24
CA TYR A 111 -12.32 13.94 -27.01
C TYR A 111 -12.00 12.78 -27.95
N GLU A 112 -11.73 13.12 -29.21
CA GLU A 112 -11.12 12.21 -30.18
C GLU A 112 -9.62 12.46 -30.15
N ILE A 113 -8.83 11.40 -29.94
CA ILE A 113 -7.38 11.50 -29.80
C ILE A 113 -6.73 10.59 -30.83
N GLU A 114 -5.98 11.20 -31.75
CA GLU A 114 -5.25 10.48 -32.79
C GLU A 114 -4.13 9.62 -32.17
N PRO A 115 -3.63 8.58 -32.86
CA PRO A 115 -2.52 7.78 -32.40
C PRO A 115 -1.33 8.61 -31.95
N GLU A 116 -0.68 8.20 -30.85
CA GLU A 116 0.52 8.83 -30.26
C GLU A 116 0.36 10.34 -29.96
N SER A 117 -0.89 10.83 -29.89
CA SER A 117 -1.22 12.22 -29.64
C SER A 117 -1.83 12.43 -28.27
N SER A 118 -1.88 13.68 -27.80
CA SER A 118 -2.51 14.09 -26.55
C SER A 118 -3.56 15.16 -26.76
N ALA A 119 -4.49 15.25 -25.80
CA ALA A 119 -5.49 16.31 -25.74
C ALA A 119 -5.55 16.89 -24.32
N ASP A 120 -5.61 18.22 -24.22
CA ASP A 120 -5.79 18.92 -22.96
C ASP A 120 -7.26 19.00 -22.61
N VAL A 121 -7.60 18.47 -21.42
CA VAL A 121 -8.94 18.53 -20.83
C VAL A 121 -9.01 19.74 -19.92
N ALA A 122 -9.74 20.76 -20.35
CA ALA A 122 -9.87 22.01 -19.61
C ALA A 122 -11.05 21.95 -18.63
N LEU A 123 -10.76 22.22 -17.37
CA LEU A 123 -11.68 22.16 -16.24
C LEU A 123 -11.90 23.53 -15.62
N ARG A 124 -13.01 23.67 -14.91
CA ARG A 124 -13.35 24.86 -14.14
C ARG A 124 -14.08 24.46 -12.87
N PHE A 125 -13.56 24.93 -11.72
CA PHE A 125 -14.31 24.96 -10.47
C PHE A 125 -15.04 26.29 -10.33
N ASN A 126 -16.36 26.25 -10.18
CA ASN A 126 -17.23 27.40 -9.96
C ASN A 126 -17.64 27.43 -8.50
N ILE A 127 -16.92 28.19 -7.67
CA ILE A 127 -17.16 28.24 -6.22
C ILE A 127 -18.37 29.14 -5.95
N PRO A 128 -19.43 28.66 -5.28
CA PRO A 128 -20.55 29.49 -4.86
C PRO A 128 -20.17 30.58 -3.88
N THR A 129 -20.97 31.63 -3.80
CA THR A 129 -20.76 32.74 -2.85
C THR A 129 -21.01 32.34 -1.39
N ASP A 130 -21.79 31.28 -1.19
CA ASP A 130 -22.17 30.69 0.10
C ASP A 130 -21.38 29.41 0.45
N ALA A 131 -20.31 29.13 -0.28
CA ALA A 131 -19.45 27.97 -0.01
C ALA A 131 -18.83 28.03 1.39
N GLU A 132 -18.68 26.86 2.02
CA GLU A 132 -17.95 26.76 3.29
C GLU A 132 -16.48 27.13 3.07
N LYS A 133 -15.95 28.02 3.91
CA LYS A 133 -14.53 28.40 3.92
C LYS A 133 -13.70 27.41 4.71
N GLY A 134 -12.38 27.40 4.46
CA GLY A 134 -11.44 26.58 5.22
C GLY A 134 -11.63 25.08 5.00
N ARG A 135 -11.99 24.66 3.79
CA ARG A 135 -12.26 23.26 3.47
C ARG A 135 -11.75 22.87 2.08
N THR A 136 -11.20 21.67 1.96
CA THR A 136 -10.86 21.09 0.66
C THR A 136 -12.04 20.28 0.11
N GLN A 137 -12.39 20.57 -1.14
CA GLN A 137 -13.41 19.88 -1.90
C GLN A 137 -12.74 18.99 -2.95
N TYR A 138 -13.25 17.77 -3.11
CA TYR A 138 -12.74 16.80 -4.05
C TYR A 138 -13.82 16.30 -5.01
N ALA A 139 -13.40 15.95 -6.21
CA ALA A 139 -14.20 15.17 -7.14
C ALA A 139 -13.30 14.18 -7.90
N THR A 140 -13.91 13.16 -8.49
CA THR A 140 -13.23 12.23 -9.40
C THR A 140 -13.71 12.49 -10.82
N ILE A 141 -12.78 12.58 -11.76
CA ILE A 141 -13.07 12.52 -13.19
C ILE A 141 -12.77 11.12 -13.64
N HIS A 142 -13.79 10.44 -14.13
CA HIS A 142 -13.68 9.11 -14.70
C HIS A 142 -13.54 9.25 -16.23
N ALA A 143 -12.36 8.91 -16.76
CA ALA A 143 -12.04 8.91 -18.19
C ALA A 143 -12.20 7.50 -18.74
N VAL A 144 -13.10 7.31 -19.71
CA VAL A 144 -13.40 6.00 -20.31
C VAL A 144 -13.22 6.05 -21.81
N VAL A 145 -12.50 5.07 -22.37
CA VAL A 145 -12.41 4.86 -23.80
C VAL A 145 -13.72 4.22 -24.29
N THR A 146 -14.40 4.89 -25.23
CA THR A 146 -15.69 4.46 -25.79
C THR A 146 -15.58 3.94 -27.21
N SER A 147 -14.43 4.10 -27.89
CA SER A 147 -14.15 3.53 -29.20
C SER A 147 -13.91 2.01 -29.10
N GLU A 148 -14.12 1.26 -30.17
CA GLU A 148 -13.86 -0.20 -30.20
C GLU A 148 -12.41 -0.53 -29.88
N TYR A 149 -11.46 0.26 -30.38
CA TYR A 149 -10.07 0.17 -30.02
C TYR A 149 -9.83 0.75 -28.62
N GLY A 150 -9.31 -0.08 -27.72
CA GLY A 150 -9.09 0.27 -26.32
C GLY A 150 -10.36 0.32 -25.47
N LYS A 151 -11.47 -0.26 -25.97
CA LYS A 151 -12.78 -0.25 -25.31
C LYS A 151 -12.68 -0.66 -23.83
N ASP A 152 -13.47 0.07 -23.03
CA ASP A 152 -13.57 -0.14 -21.57
C ASP A 152 -12.30 0.16 -20.78
N GLN A 153 -11.21 0.61 -21.38
CA GLN A 153 -10.09 1.14 -20.62
C GLN A 153 -10.49 2.44 -19.94
N SER A 154 -10.13 2.56 -18.66
CA SER A 154 -10.50 3.73 -17.86
C SER A 154 -9.35 4.20 -17.00
N ARG A 155 -9.39 5.49 -16.63
CA ARG A 155 -8.50 6.14 -15.68
C ARG A 155 -9.30 7.11 -14.83
N ASP A 156 -8.95 7.17 -13.55
CA ASP A 156 -9.50 8.13 -12.62
C ASP A 156 -8.50 9.26 -12.39
N VAL A 157 -8.99 10.48 -12.45
CA VAL A 157 -8.23 11.69 -12.12
C VAL A 157 -8.93 12.36 -10.94
N VAL A 158 -8.23 12.49 -9.85
CA VAL A 158 -8.72 13.22 -8.69
C VAL A 158 -8.50 14.70 -8.92
N VAL A 159 -9.50 15.51 -8.63
CA VAL A 159 -9.40 16.96 -8.68
C VAL A 159 -9.75 17.54 -7.33
N LYS A 160 -9.02 18.59 -6.89
CA LYS A 160 -9.29 19.26 -5.63
C LYS A 160 -9.13 20.75 -5.69
N ILE A 161 -9.85 21.46 -4.81
CA ILE A 161 -9.70 22.88 -4.56
C ILE A 161 -9.93 23.14 -3.07
N THR A 162 -9.15 24.06 -2.49
CA THR A 162 -9.27 24.42 -1.08
C THR A 162 -9.78 25.86 -0.95
N THR A 163 -10.93 26.05 -0.33
CA THR A 163 -11.41 27.39 0.05
C THR A 163 -10.63 27.88 1.28
N THR A 164 -10.16 29.11 1.24
CA THR A 164 -9.39 29.68 2.36
C THR A 164 -10.28 30.28 3.44
N ASP A 165 -9.80 30.24 4.66
CA ASP A 165 -10.36 30.92 5.82
C ASP A 165 -9.22 31.51 6.67
N GLU A 166 -9.54 32.40 7.61
CA GLU A 166 -8.58 32.93 8.58
C GLU A 166 -7.97 31.81 9.44
N LYS A 167 -8.76 30.79 9.76
CA LYS A 167 -8.34 29.62 10.53
C LYS A 167 -8.53 28.34 9.69
N MET A 168 -7.41 27.79 9.27
CA MET A 168 -7.36 26.51 8.55
C MET A 168 -7.28 25.33 9.53
N GLU A 169 -8.17 24.34 9.39
CA GLU A 169 -8.21 23.18 10.26
C GLU A 169 -7.47 21.99 9.61
N PHE A 170 -6.17 21.85 9.96
CA PHE A 170 -5.38 20.67 9.63
C PHE A 170 -5.51 19.63 10.74
N GLY A 171 -5.38 18.35 10.40
CA GLY A 171 -5.55 17.27 11.36
C GLY A 171 -4.68 16.05 11.06
N GLY A 172 -3.46 16.27 10.56
CA GLY A 172 -2.54 15.19 10.24
C GLY A 172 -2.06 14.41 11.46
N ALA A 173 -2.10 13.11 11.40
CA ALA A 173 -1.49 12.17 12.33
C ALA A 173 -0.95 10.96 11.57
N ILE A 174 0.00 10.24 12.17
CA ILE A 174 0.59 9.03 11.59
C ILE A 174 0.54 7.86 12.54
N GLU A 175 0.44 6.68 11.98
CA GLU A 175 0.62 5.40 12.67
C GLU A 175 1.48 4.49 11.78
N ASN A 176 2.33 3.68 12.39
CA ASN A 176 3.19 2.75 11.66
C ASN A 176 2.86 1.33 12.10
N LYS A 177 2.66 0.46 11.11
CA LYS A 177 2.46 -0.96 11.33
C LYS A 177 3.61 -1.72 10.68
N LEU A 178 4.38 -2.43 11.52
CA LEU A 178 5.48 -3.27 11.08
C LEU A 178 5.39 -4.61 11.82
N ASP A 179 5.34 -5.71 11.08
CA ASP A 179 5.40 -7.04 11.64
C ASP A 179 6.85 -7.38 12.01
N SER A 180 7.12 -7.57 13.29
CA SER A 180 8.49 -7.81 13.79
C SER A 180 9.04 -9.21 13.54
N PHE A 181 8.18 -10.19 13.22
CA PHE A 181 8.55 -11.57 12.95
C PHE A 181 7.71 -12.18 11.84
N LYS A 182 8.36 -12.81 10.87
CA LYS A 182 7.73 -13.49 9.73
C LYS A 182 8.34 -14.87 9.51
N LEU A 183 7.48 -15.84 9.19
CA LEU A 183 7.88 -17.21 8.81
C LEU A 183 8.12 -17.37 7.29
N ASN A 184 8.20 -16.29 6.58
CA ASN A 184 8.50 -16.21 5.16
C ASN A 184 9.63 -15.21 4.92
N ASN A 185 9.98 -14.99 3.65
CA ASN A 185 11.04 -14.09 3.22
C ASN A 185 10.52 -12.69 2.80
N MET A 186 9.35 -12.27 3.32
CA MET A 186 8.71 -11.01 2.96
C MET A 186 8.82 -9.99 4.09
N VAL A 187 9.46 -8.85 3.85
CA VAL A 187 9.35 -7.66 4.70
C VAL A 187 8.08 -6.93 4.32
N SER A 188 7.12 -6.85 5.22
CA SER A 188 5.84 -6.21 4.97
C SER A 188 5.37 -5.36 6.14
N GLY A 189 4.58 -4.36 5.83
CA GLY A 189 3.99 -3.44 6.78
C GLY A 189 3.16 -2.38 6.10
N ALA A 190 2.74 -1.37 6.85
CA ALA A 190 2.03 -0.22 6.34
C ALA A 190 2.47 1.06 7.05
N ALA A 191 2.62 2.13 6.29
CA ALA A 191 2.62 3.48 6.81
C ALA A 191 1.18 4.00 6.76
N ILE A 192 0.65 4.43 7.89
CA ILE A 192 -0.74 4.85 8.02
C ILE A 192 -0.76 6.34 8.29
N ILE A 193 -1.46 7.09 7.42
CA ILE A 193 -1.61 8.53 7.51
C ILE A 193 -3.09 8.84 7.70
N LYS A 194 -3.41 9.67 8.69
CA LYS A 194 -4.76 10.08 9.00
C LYS A 194 -4.87 11.61 8.91
N ASN A 195 -5.94 12.09 8.31
CA ASN A 195 -6.29 13.50 8.29
C ASN A 195 -7.68 13.69 8.90
N SER A 196 -7.73 14.10 10.15
CA SER A 196 -8.98 14.40 10.89
C SER A 196 -9.42 15.85 10.76
N GLY A 197 -8.69 16.68 10.00
CA GLY A 197 -9.03 18.07 9.72
C GLY A 197 -10.03 18.22 8.57
N LYS A 198 -10.15 19.47 8.09
CA LYS A 198 -10.98 19.82 6.91
C LYS A 198 -10.15 20.12 5.67
N ILE A 199 -8.83 20.23 5.80
CA ILE A 199 -7.90 20.61 4.75
C ILE A 199 -7.11 19.41 4.31
N GLY A 200 -7.15 19.10 3.00
CA GLY A 200 -6.27 18.10 2.38
C GLY A 200 -4.82 18.60 2.34
N PHE A 201 -3.87 17.70 2.51
CA PHE A 201 -2.45 18.04 2.46
C PHE A 201 -1.65 16.96 1.75
N GLU A 202 -0.50 17.35 1.22
CA GLU A 202 0.47 16.44 0.64
C GLU A 202 1.38 15.85 1.73
N SER A 203 1.52 14.52 1.72
CA SER A 203 2.44 13.78 2.59
C SER A 203 3.55 13.16 1.75
N LYS A 204 4.80 13.24 2.22
CA LYS A 204 5.91 12.50 1.65
C LYS A 204 6.15 11.24 2.45
N VAL A 205 6.20 10.10 1.76
CA VAL A 205 6.40 8.78 2.36
C VAL A 205 7.56 8.08 1.69
N SER A 206 8.43 7.49 2.51
CA SER A 206 9.46 6.56 2.04
C SER A 206 9.67 5.43 3.03
N VAL A 207 10.02 4.25 2.54
CA VAL A 207 10.37 3.08 3.35
C VAL A 207 11.66 2.48 2.83
N ARG A 208 12.63 2.26 3.71
CA ARG A 208 13.90 1.64 3.37
C ARG A 208 14.27 0.54 4.35
N VAL A 209 15.03 -0.42 3.88
CA VAL A 209 15.47 -1.60 4.63
C VAL A 209 16.99 -1.77 4.55
N SER A 210 17.59 -2.22 5.64
CA SER A 210 19.01 -2.58 5.72
C SER A 210 19.20 -3.82 6.56
N PRO A 211 20.21 -4.68 6.31
CA PRO A 211 20.58 -5.75 7.25
C PRO A 211 20.82 -5.16 8.65
N ALA A 212 20.34 -5.85 9.68
CA ALA A 212 20.48 -5.38 11.06
C ALA A 212 21.91 -5.47 11.59
N PHE A 213 22.74 -6.34 10.97
CA PHE A 213 24.13 -6.57 11.31
C PHE A 213 25.01 -6.37 10.08
N GLY A 214 26.09 -5.61 10.24
CA GLY A 214 27.02 -5.27 9.15
C GLY A 214 27.06 -3.79 8.82
N LEU A 215 27.59 -3.45 7.63
CA LEU A 215 27.52 -2.10 7.09
C LEU A 215 26.06 -1.78 6.75
N GLU A 216 25.64 -0.55 7.05
CA GLU A 216 24.31 -0.07 6.67
C GLU A 216 24.25 0.09 5.15
N ASP A 217 23.65 -0.90 4.49
CA ASP A 217 23.35 -0.87 3.06
C ASP A 217 21.82 -0.75 2.93
N TRP A 218 21.36 0.48 2.74
CA TRP A 218 19.95 0.81 2.70
C TRP A 218 19.40 0.62 1.29
N LYS A 219 18.39 -0.24 1.18
CA LYS A 219 17.59 -0.44 -0.03
C LYS A 219 16.24 0.25 0.15
N ASP A 220 15.84 1.08 -0.80
CA ASP A 220 14.49 1.66 -0.83
C ASP A 220 13.48 0.59 -1.26
N ILE A 221 12.52 0.30 -0.38
CA ILE A 221 11.36 -0.54 -0.68
C ILE A 221 10.25 0.32 -1.27
N VAL A 222 10.01 1.47 -0.65
CA VAL A 222 9.13 2.51 -1.18
C VAL A 222 9.99 3.74 -1.38
N PRO A 223 10.35 4.10 -2.62
CA PRO A 223 11.03 5.36 -2.93
C PRO A 223 10.24 6.55 -2.40
N GLU A 224 10.90 7.65 -2.08
CA GLU A 224 10.20 8.85 -1.61
C GLU A 224 9.18 9.28 -2.67
N GLN A 225 7.92 9.29 -2.26
CA GLN A 225 6.79 9.70 -3.10
C GLN A 225 5.86 10.64 -2.34
N SER A 226 5.24 11.53 -3.09
CA SER A 226 4.21 12.43 -2.58
C SER A 226 2.83 11.80 -2.74
N ILE A 227 2.03 11.86 -1.67
CA ILE A 227 0.68 11.31 -1.64
C ILE A 227 -0.26 12.37 -1.09
N ASP A 228 -1.37 12.60 -1.78
CA ASP A 228 -2.41 13.50 -1.29
C ASP A 228 -3.24 12.81 -0.20
N VAL A 229 -3.41 13.48 0.93
CA VAL A 229 -4.16 12.98 2.09
C VAL A 229 -5.42 13.81 2.24
N ALA A 230 -6.52 13.28 1.72
CA ALA A 230 -7.82 13.90 1.79
C ALA A 230 -8.32 13.99 3.25
N PRO A 231 -9.14 15.01 3.60
CA PRO A 231 -9.74 15.12 4.92
C PRO A 231 -10.80 14.04 5.11
N GLY A 232 -10.83 13.44 6.31
CA GLY A 232 -11.81 12.40 6.65
C GLY A 232 -11.37 11.56 7.83
N ASN A 233 -12.18 10.61 8.20
CA ASN A 233 -11.85 9.68 9.29
C ASN A 233 -11.18 8.40 8.80
N GLU A 234 -11.04 8.23 7.50
CA GLU A 234 -10.39 7.06 6.91
C GLU A 234 -8.87 7.20 6.95
N ASN A 235 -8.21 6.08 7.24
CA ASN A 235 -6.77 6.01 7.22
C ASN A 235 -6.29 5.77 5.79
N LEU A 236 -5.32 6.54 5.32
CA LEU A 236 -4.60 6.23 4.10
C LEU A 236 -3.48 5.24 4.43
N TYR A 237 -3.49 4.08 3.78
CA TYR A 237 -2.48 3.04 3.94
C TYR A 237 -1.49 3.11 2.78
N VAL A 238 -0.20 3.14 3.11
CA VAL A 238 0.89 2.91 2.17
C VAL A 238 1.49 1.57 2.52
N ASP A 239 0.93 0.54 1.92
CA ASP A 239 1.39 -0.83 2.14
C ASP A 239 2.70 -1.06 1.40
N PHE A 240 3.58 -1.84 2.02
CA PHE A 240 4.80 -2.32 1.39
C PHE A 240 4.98 -3.81 1.65
N ASN A 241 5.51 -4.48 0.64
CA ASN A 241 5.77 -5.91 0.67
C ASN A 241 6.95 -6.20 -0.27
N GLU A 242 8.09 -6.57 0.29
CA GLU A 242 9.32 -6.79 -0.46
C GLU A 242 9.95 -8.12 -0.09
N GLU A 243 10.34 -8.91 -1.10
CA GLU A 243 11.03 -10.16 -0.90
C GLU A 243 12.51 -9.92 -0.58
N MET A 244 12.96 -10.48 0.55
CA MET A 244 14.30 -10.34 1.05
C MET A 244 14.86 -11.70 1.47
N PRO A 245 16.18 -11.93 1.43
CA PRO A 245 16.78 -13.12 2.03
C PRO A 245 16.40 -13.30 3.51
N TYR A 246 16.39 -14.52 4.01
CA TYR A 246 16.15 -14.75 5.42
C TYR A 246 17.24 -14.07 6.27
N GLY A 247 16.81 -13.41 7.35
CA GLY A 247 17.72 -12.63 8.18
C GLY A 247 17.00 -11.67 9.12
N ILE A 248 17.78 -10.78 9.75
CA ILE A 248 17.26 -9.71 10.59
C ILE A 248 17.54 -8.38 9.90
N TYR A 249 16.51 -7.57 9.77
CA TYR A 249 16.56 -6.30 9.05
C TYR A 249 16.13 -5.14 9.95
N LYS A 250 16.72 -3.98 9.71
CA LYS A 250 16.20 -2.68 10.15
C LYS A 250 15.28 -2.18 9.04
N VAL A 251 14.11 -1.70 9.40
CA VAL A 251 13.16 -1.03 8.50
C VAL A 251 12.98 0.39 9.00
N GLU A 252 13.21 1.36 8.15
CA GLU A 252 12.97 2.77 8.44
C GLU A 252 11.81 3.26 7.59
N GLN A 253 10.78 3.80 8.25
CA GLN A 253 9.65 4.46 7.63
C GLN A 253 9.77 5.95 7.93
N LYS A 254 9.80 6.77 6.89
CA LYS A 254 9.85 8.23 7.01
C LYS A 254 8.59 8.82 6.40
N ILE A 255 7.85 9.57 7.19
CA ILE A 255 6.57 10.16 6.79
C ILE A 255 6.58 11.63 7.19
N SER A 256 6.21 12.52 6.26
CA SER A 256 5.89 13.90 6.56
C SER A 256 4.38 14.14 6.52
N TYR A 257 3.88 14.96 7.39
CA TYR A 257 2.46 15.33 7.44
C TYR A 257 2.28 16.75 7.97
N VAL A 258 1.10 17.31 7.79
CA VAL A 258 0.75 18.63 8.32
C VAL A 258 -0.03 18.44 9.61
N ASN A 259 0.50 18.98 10.73
CA ASN A 259 -0.16 18.91 12.04
C ASN A 259 -1.31 19.92 12.16
N SER A 260 -2.01 19.91 13.31
CA SER A 260 -3.13 20.82 13.59
C SER A 260 -2.76 22.32 13.58
N GLU A 261 -1.47 22.65 13.68
CA GLU A 261 -0.96 24.02 13.63
C GLU A 261 -0.58 24.46 12.20
N GLY A 262 -0.77 23.61 11.19
CA GLY A 262 -0.37 23.88 9.81
C GLY A 262 1.13 23.73 9.55
N LYS A 263 1.89 23.11 10.47
CA LYS A 263 3.32 22.89 10.31
C LYS A 263 3.60 21.51 9.71
N ILE A 264 4.56 21.44 8.81
CA ILE A 264 5.07 20.18 8.27
C ILE A 264 5.92 19.51 9.35
N ILE A 265 5.53 18.32 9.75
CA ILE A 265 6.25 17.45 10.67
C ILE A 265 6.76 16.25 9.90
N THR A 266 8.02 15.90 10.09
CA THR A 266 8.59 14.66 9.57
C THR A 266 8.85 13.71 10.74
N ALA A 267 8.21 12.57 10.70
CA ALA A 267 8.44 11.50 11.67
C ALA A 267 9.22 10.35 11.01
N THR A 268 10.16 9.82 11.76
CA THR A 268 10.93 8.63 11.36
C THR A 268 10.66 7.53 12.37
N ASN A 269 10.15 6.41 11.90
CA ASN A 269 9.98 5.20 12.69
C ASN A 269 10.98 4.15 12.23
N THR A 270 11.73 3.59 13.18
CA THR A 270 12.68 2.52 12.90
C THR A 270 12.28 1.27 13.67
N GLY A 271 12.02 0.20 12.95
CA GLY A 271 11.71 -1.11 13.50
C GLY A 271 12.72 -2.17 13.09
N ARG A 272 12.57 -3.37 13.67
CA ARG A 272 13.32 -4.55 13.24
C ARG A 272 12.34 -5.64 12.84
N VAL A 273 12.65 -6.33 11.76
CA VAL A 273 11.93 -7.50 11.31
C VAL A 273 12.88 -8.69 11.22
N MET A 274 12.42 -9.85 11.71
CA MET A 274 13.12 -11.12 11.57
C MET A 274 12.37 -11.98 10.57
N LEU A 275 13.05 -12.33 9.48
CA LEU A 275 12.58 -13.28 8.48
C LEU A 275 13.20 -14.64 8.76
N CYS A 276 12.40 -15.62 9.14
CA CYS A 276 12.85 -16.93 9.55
C CYS A 276 12.18 -18.02 8.73
N PRO A 277 12.91 -18.94 8.09
CA PRO A 277 12.27 -20.02 7.38
C PRO A 277 11.58 -20.98 8.36
N LEU A 278 10.40 -21.46 8.02
CA LEU A 278 9.58 -22.32 8.87
C LEU A 278 10.33 -23.55 9.39
N TRP A 279 11.21 -24.14 8.59
CA TRP A 279 11.97 -25.32 9.00
C TRP A 279 12.90 -25.07 10.21
N ILE A 280 13.45 -23.86 10.36
CA ILE A 280 14.27 -23.51 11.54
C ILE A 280 13.41 -23.56 12.80
N VAL A 281 12.18 -23.03 12.74
CA VAL A 281 11.25 -23.06 13.87
C VAL A 281 10.89 -24.50 14.25
N ILE A 282 10.66 -25.35 13.25
CA ILE A 282 10.37 -26.79 13.46
C ILE A 282 11.57 -27.47 14.13
N VAL A 283 12.78 -27.20 13.64
CA VAL A 283 14.01 -27.79 14.25
C VAL A 283 14.19 -27.32 15.70
N LEU A 284 14.03 -26.03 15.97
CA LEU A 284 14.10 -25.49 17.32
C LEU A 284 13.05 -26.10 18.25
N ALA A 285 11.83 -26.26 17.80
CA ALA A 285 10.77 -26.92 18.55
C ALA A 285 11.14 -28.39 18.87
N ALA A 286 11.65 -29.13 17.89
CA ALA A 286 12.12 -30.52 18.12
C ALA A 286 13.25 -30.61 19.12
N VAL A 287 14.22 -29.68 19.08
CA VAL A 287 15.31 -29.61 20.05
C VAL A 287 14.76 -29.34 21.46
N ILE A 288 13.83 -28.41 21.62
CA ILE A 288 13.22 -28.12 22.93
C ILE A 288 12.49 -29.36 23.45
N VAL A 289 11.72 -30.05 22.63
CA VAL A 289 11.04 -31.30 23.03
C VAL A 289 12.04 -32.36 23.45
N ALA A 290 13.14 -32.53 22.72
CA ALA A 290 14.19 -33.48 23.08
C ALA A 290 14.83 -33.17 24.44
N ILE A 291 15.09 -31.88 24.70
CA ILE A 291 15.63 -31.44 26.01
C ILE A 291 14.65 -31.74 27.15
N VAL A 292 13.35 -31.43 26.96
CA VAL A 292 12.32 -31.72 27.97
C VAL A 292 12.24 -33.22 28.27
N VAL A 293 12.21 -34.04 27.22
CA VAL A 293 12.20 -35.50 27.35
C VAL A 293 13.45 -36.00 28.12
N ALA A 294 14.62 -35.48 27.76
CA ALA A 294 15.87 -35.87 28.49
C ALA A 294 15.81 -35.48 29.96
N VAL A 295 15.32 -34.28 30.31
CA VAL A 295 15.17 -33.84 31.71
C VAL A 295 14.18 -34.73 32.46
N VAL A 296 13.06 -35.11 31.85
CA VAL A 296 12.06 -36.00 32.45
C VAL A 296 12.67 -37.38 32.71
N ILE A 297 13.40 -37.95 31.74
CA ILE A 297 14.08 -39.24 31.91
C ILE A 297 15.08 -39.20 33.06
N VAL A 298 15.90 -38.15 33.15
CA VAL A 298 16.86 -37.97 34.25
C VAL A 298 16.16 -37.88 35.61
N LYS A 299 15.03 -37.15 35.71
CA LYS A 299 14.25 -37.07 36.95
C LYS A 299 13.64 -38.41 37.35
N ILE A 300 13.12 -39.20 36.43
CA ILE A 300 12.57 -40.53 36.69
C ILE A 300 13.67 -41.46 37.19
N LYS A 301 14.85 -41.43 36.52
CA LYS A 301 16.00 -42.27 36.91
C LYS A 301 16.51 -41.93 38.31
N LYS A 302 16.56 -40.65 38.69
CA LYS A 302 16.97 -40.22 40.05
C LYS A 302 15.94 -40.59 41.13
N ARG A 303 14.63 -40.65 40.80
CA ARG A 303 13.61 -41.13 41.77
C ARG A 303 13.67 -42.63 41.99
N GLY A 304 13.85 -43.43 40.93
CA GLY A 304 13.98 -44.90 41.09
C GLY A 304 15.31 -45.38 41.64
N ALA A 305 16.30 -44.51 41.89
CA ALA A 305 17.56 -44.83 42.56
C ALA A 305 17.54 -44.49 44.07
N LYS A 306 16.45 -43.90 44.57
CA LYS A 306 16.23 -43.56 45.99
C LYS A 306 15.27 -44.52 46.72
N GLU A 307 14.65 -45.45 45.99
CA GLU A 307 13.92 -46.60 46.48
C GLU A 307 14.84 -47.86 46.43
#